data_23c11bae7e1dcba85002aef8c01f61b2
#
_entry.id   23c11bae7e1dcba85002aef8c01f61b2
#
_cell.length_a   1.000
_cell.length_b   1.000
_cell.length_c   1.000
_cell.angle_alpha   90.00
_cell.angle_beta   90.00
_cell.angle_gamma   90.00
#
_symmetry.space_group_name_H-M   'P 1'
#
loop_
_entity.id
_entity.type
_entity.pdbx_description
1 polymer ?
#
loop_
_entity_poly.entity_id
_entity_poly.type
_entity_poly.pdbx_seq_one_letter_code
_entity_poly.pdbx_strand_id
1 'polypeptide(L)'
;MIKKLLLIICTIGLFVAAVQREQKYGTKPSSTQALADSVDAETGLALDPHFAIVKAQCTGCHSPKLILQHRFTRDEWLSKIRWMQRNHKLWDLGETEKTVLDYLAKHYAPNQTAYSRREALRNVKWYPLEK
;
A
#
# COMPACT_ATOMS: atom_id res chain seq x y z
N MET A 1 38.71 32.67 -44.18
CA MET A 1 38.08 32.73 -42.85
C MET A 1 36.71 32.05 -42.81
N ILE A 2 35.85 32.22 -43.79
CA ILE A 2 34.46 31.67 -43.85
C ILE A 2 34.43 30.15 -43.80
N LYS A 3 35.34 29.40 -44.41
CA LYS A 3 35.41 27.95 -44.41
C LYS A 3 35.64 27.35 -42.98
N LYS A 4 36.45 28.04 -42.14
CA LYS A 4 36.71 27.61 -40.77
C LYS A 4 35.50 27.86 -39.87
N LEU A 5 34.74 28.94 -40.11
CA LEU A 5 33.52 29.26 -39.39
C LEU A 5 32.41 28.25 -39.69
N LEU A 6 32.26 27.83 -40.95
CA LEU A 6 31.28 26.80 -41.35
C LEU A 6 31.58 25.43 -40.73
N LEU A 7 32.85 25.04 -40.60
CA LEU A 7 33.23 23.79 -39.92
C LEU A 7 32.90 23.79 -38.44
N ILE A 8 33.11 24.92 -37.76
CA ILE A 8 32.79 25.06 -36.32
C ILE A 8 31.27 24.97 -36.08
N ILE A 9 30.46 25.61 -36.93
CA ILE A 9 29.00 25.55 -36.84
C ILE A 9 28.49 24.13 -37.10
N CYS A 10 29.07 23.40 -38.05
CA CYS A 10 28.69 22.00 -38.31
C CYS A 10 29.01 21.04 -37.15
N THR A 11 30.19 21.24 -36.50
CA THR A 11 30.56 20.41 -35.33
C THR A 11 29.70 20.68 -34.11
N ILE A 12 29.32 21.93 -33.86
CA ILE A 12 28.41 22.30 -32.75
C ILE A 12 27.01 21.74 -33.01
N GLY A 13 26.52 21.81 -34.26
CA GLY A 13 25.22 21.23 -34.62
C GLY A 13 25.13 19.72 -34.43
N LEU A 14 26.20 18.98 -34.75
CA LEU A 14 26.28 17.53 -34.53
C LEU A 14 26.34 17.14 -33.03
N PHE A 15 27.00 17.97 -32.21
CA PHE A 15 27.09 17.72 -30.78
C PHE A 15 25.75 17.93 -30.03
N VAL A 16 24.99 18.95 -30.44
CA VAL A 16 23.66 19.23 -29.87
C VAL A 16 22.66 18.14 -30.24
N ALA A 17 22.73 17.54 -31.42
CA ALA A 17 21.87 16.44 -31.84
C ALA A 17 22.14 15.12 -31.07
N ALA A 18 23.36 14.92 -30.58
CA ALA A 18 23.73 13.75 -29.80
C ALA A 18 23.20 13.82 -28.34
N VAL A 19 23.13 15.04 -27.78
CA VAL A 19 22.68 15.23 -26.38
C VAL A 19 21.16 15.06 -26.23
N GLN A 20 20.37 15.21 -27.29
CA GLN A 20 18.91 15.08 -27.25
C GLN A 20 18.41 13.63 -27.39
N ARG A 21 19.29 12.64 -27.56
CA ARG A 21 18.87 11.22 -27.70
C ARG A 21 18.70 10.47 -26.39
N GLU A 22 19.06 11.06 -25.27
CA GLU A 22 19.03 10.39 -23.94
C GLU A 22 17.73 10.57 -23.15
N GLN A 23 16.75 11.34 -23.62
CA GLN A 23 15.51 11.60 -22.87
C GLN A 23 14.30 10.76 -23.31
N LYS A 24 14.50 9.64 -24.00
CA LYS A 24 13.42 8.68 -24.32
C LYS A 24 13.54 7.38 -23.56
N TYR A 25 14.20 7.39 -22.42
CA TYR A 25 14.04 6.30 -21.45
C TYR A 25 12.84 6.67 -20.58
N GLY A 26 11.67 6.23 -21.01
CA GLY A 26 10.46 6.27 -20.19
C GLY A 26 10.75 5.55 -18.88
N THR A 27 10.98 6.27 -17.83
CA THR A 27 10.98 5.75 -16.47
C THR A 27 9.60 5.15 -16.23
N LYS A 28 9.52 3.83 -16.42
CA LYS A 28 8.39 3.05 -15.92
C LYS A 28 8.26 3.42 -14.44
N PRO A 29 7.12 3.94 -13.97
CA PRO A 29 7.00 4.32 -12.57
C PRO A 29 7.40 3.12 -11.73
N SER A 30 8.36 3.30 -10.85
CA SER A 30 8.82 2.27 -9.93
C SER A 30 7.59 1.78 -9.18
N SER A 31 7.42 0.47 -9.03
CA SER A 31 6.29 -0.12 -8.30
C SER A 31 6.14 0.45 -6.89
N THR A 32 7.21 0.98 -6.32
CA THR A 32 7.25 1.68 -5.03
C THR A 32 6.55 3.04 -5.09
N GLN A 33 6.64 3.78 -6.20
CA GLN A 33 5.94 5.07 -6.38
C GLN A 33 4.43 4.87 -6.56
N ALA A 34 4.02 3.88 -7.36
CA ALA A 34 2.60 3.56 -7.53
C ALA A 34 1.93 3.07 -6.23
N LEU A 35 2.70 2.47 -5.30
CA LEU A 35 2.22 2.11 -3.96
C LEU A 35 2.15 3.33 -3.04
N ALA A 36 3.06 4.29 -3.15
CA ALA A 36 3.05 5.53 -2.38
C ALA A 36 1.86 6.43 -2.76
N ASP A 37 1.47 6.46 -4.04
CA ASP A 37 0.32 7.22 -4.53
C ASP A 37 -1.04 6.58 -4.15
N SER A 38 -1.03 5.35 -3.65
CA SER A 38 -2.25 4.60 -3.29
C SER A 38 -2.56 4.60 -1.79
N VAL A 39 -1.76 5.25 -0.95
CA VAL A 39 -1.95 5.34 0.49
C VAL A 39 -1.87 6.78 0.98
N ASP A 40 -2.66 7.08 2.01
CA ASP A 40 -2.63 8.39 2.68
C ASP A 40 -1.34 8.56 3.49
N ALA A 41 -0.62 9.65 3.26
CA ALA A 41 0.69 9.89 3.87
C ALA A 41 0.64 10.04 5.41
N GLU A 42 -0.49 10.50 5.95
CA GLU A 42 -0.67 10.70 7.38
C GLU A 42 -1.00 9.40 8.12
N THR A 43 -1.93 8.63 7.57
CA THR A 43 -2.49 7.45 8.23
C THR A 43 -1.91 6.14 7.73
N GLY A 44 -1.34 6.10 6.53
CA GLY A 44 -0.92 4.90 5.84
C GLY A 44 -2.06 4.04 5.30
N LEU A 45 -3.31 4.51 5.43
CA LEU A 45 -4.47 3.79 4.93
C LEU A 45 -4.59 3.90 3.41
N ALA A 46 -5.13 2.88 2.77
CA ALA A 46 -5.32 2.84 1.33
C ALA A 46 -6.26 3.96 0.85
N LEU A 47 -5.86 4.69 -0.18
CA LEU A 47 -6.70 5.70 -0.81
C LEU A 47 -7.74 5.02 -1.71
N ASP A 48 -9.02 5.30 -1.42
CA ASP A 48 -10.17 4.68 -2.06
C ASP A 48 -11.38 5.63 -1.85
N PRO A 49 -12.45 5.56 -2.63
CA PRO A 49 -13.60 6.43 -2.45
C PRO A 49 -14.20 6.42 -1.03
N HIS A 50 -13.99 5.35 -0.27
CA HIS A 50 -14.49 5.19 1.09
C HIS A 50 -13.49 5.59 2.18
N PHE A 51 -12.25 5.96 1.80
CA PHE A 51 -11.18 6.34 2.72
C PHE A 51 -11.60 7.41 3.73
N ALA A 52 -12.26 8.47 3.27
CA ALA A 52 -12.65 9.59 4.13
C ALA A 52 -13.60 9.15 5.25
N ILE A 53 -14.54 8.24 4.94
CA ILE A 53 -15.48 7.67 5.91
C ILE A 53 -14.71 6.83 6.93
N VAL A 54 -13.82 5.96 6.47
CA VAL A 54 -13.03 5.09 7.35
C VAL A 54 -12.09 5.91 8.23
N LYS A 55 -11.42 6.91 7.69
CA LYS A 55 -10.59 7.85 8.46
C LYS A 55 -11.41 8.50 9.58
N ALA A 56 -12.57 9.06 9.27
CA ALA A 56 -13.42 9.74 10.25
C ALA A 56 -13.94 8.79 11.34
N GLN A 57 -14.35 7.57 10.97
CA GLN A 57 -14.95 6.62 11.89
C GLN A 57 -13.93 5.85 12.75
N CYS A 58 -12.73 5.63 12.25
CA CYS A 58 -11.80 4.66 12.84
C CYS A 58 -10.54 5.28 13.46
N THR A 59 -10.22 6.57 13.17
CA THR A 59 -8.97 7.16 13.67
C THR A 59 -9.15 8.14 14.83
N GLY A 60 -10.39 8.36 15.26
CA GLY A 60 -10.70 9.32 16.34
C GLY A 60 -10.26 8.88 17.74
N CYS A 61 -10.14 7.57 17.99
CA CYS A 61 -9.84 7.03 19.32
C CYS A 61 -8.42 6.49 19.47
N HIS A 62 -7.82 5.99 18.38
CA HIS A 62 -6.47 5.42 18.38
C HIS A 62 -5.83 5.53 17.01
N SER A 63 -4.52 5.24 16.96
CA SER A 63 -3.77 5.25 15.71
C SER A 63 -4.29 4.23 14.69
N PRO A 64 -4.34 4.57 13.39
CA PRO A 64 -4.69 3.65 12.31
C PRO A 64 -3.71 2.46 12.17
N LYS A 65 -2.57 2.49 12.86
CA LYS A 65 -1.60 1.38 12.88
C LYS A 65 -2.22 0.05 13.26
N LEU A 66 -3.25 0.05 14.12
CA LEU A 66 -3.97 -1.18 14.47
C LEU A 66 -4.67 -1.80 13.27
N ILE A 67 -5.22 -0.99 12.35
CA ILE A 67 -5.81 -1.49 11.10
C ILE A 67 -4.71 -2.04 10.19
N LEU A 68 -3.60 -1.31 10.06
CA LEU A 68 -2.49 -1.69 9.19
C LEU A 68 -1.80 -3.00 9.61
N GLN A 69 -1.80 -3.31 10.90
CA GLN A 69 -1.14 -4.49 11.46
C GLN A 69 -1.99 -5.76 11.37
N HIS A 70 -3.29 -5.62 11.17
CA HIS A 70 -4.21 -6.75 11.16
C HIS A 70 -4.74 -7.09 9.77
N ARG A 71 -5.07 -8.36 9.59
CA ARG A 71 -5.70 -8.89 8.38
C ARG A 71 -6.83 -9.81 8.83
N PHE A 72 -8.06 -9.36 8.61
CA PHE A 72 -9.25 -10.06 9.03
C PHE A 72 -10.22 -10.23 7.86
N THR A 73 -10.98 -11.31 7.89
CA THR A 73 -12.15 -11.46 7.02
C THR A 73 -13.21 -10.40 7.35
N ARG A 74 -14.19 -10.22 6.48
CA ARG A 74 -15.27 -9.27 6.72
C ARG A 74 -16.01 -9.51 8.03
N ASP A 75 -16.27 -10.77 8.36
CA ASP A 75 -16.98 -11.17 9.59
C ASP A 75 -16.13 -10.96 10.85
N GLU A 76 -14.83 -11.19 10.74
CA GLU A 76 -13.89 -10.90 11.82
C GLU A 76 -13.76 -9.39 12.05
N TRP A 77 -13.73 -8.56 10.98
CA TRP A 77 -13.78 -7.10 11.12
C TRP A 77 -15.07 -6.66 11.82
N LEU A 78 -16.22 -7.21 11.42
CA LEU A 78 -17.49 -6.95 12.09
C LEU A 78 -17.42 -7.32 13.58
N SER A 79 -16.87 -8.48 13.90
CA SER A 79 -16.69 -8.92 15.29
C SER A 79 -15.82 -7.96 16.10
N LYS A 80 -14.76 -7.38 15.50
CA LYS A 80 -13.92 -6.36 16.15
C LYS A 80 -14.67 -5.06 16.39
N ILE A 81 -15.46 -4.61 15.41
CA ILE A 81 -16.32 -3.42 15.56
C ILE A 81 -17.30 -3.65 16.72
N ARG A 82 -17.99 -4.78 16.76
CA ARG A 82 -18.91 -5.11 17.85
C ARG A 82 -18.22 -5.17 19.21
N TRP A 83 -17.00 -5.70 19.25
CA TRP A 83 -16.20 -5.72 20.47
C TRP A 83 -15.84 -4.30 20.93
N MET A 84 -15.42 -3.42 20.03
CA MET A 84 -15.11 -2.01 20.34
C MET A 84 -16.36 -1.25 20.79
N GLN A 85 -17.52 -1.51 20.20
CA GLN A 85 -18.79 -0.92 20.63
C GLN A 85 -19.14 -1.32 22.07
N ARG A 86 -18.97 -2.60 22.42
CA ARG A 86 -19.31 -3.08 23.78
C ARG A 86 -18.30 -2.66 24.84
N ASN A 87 -17.02 -2.59 24.51
CA ASN A 87 -15.96 -2.47 25.52
C ASN A 87 -15.23 -1.12 25.50
N HIS A 88 -15.27 -0.40 24.38
CA HIS A 88 -14.50 0.83 24.16
C HIS A 88 -15.38 2.03 23.72
N LYS A 89 -16.68 1.92 23.88
CA LYS A 89 -17.63 3.01 23.59
C LYS A 89 -17.55 3.51 22.14
N LEU A 90 -17.20 2.65 21.19
CA LEU A 90 -17.33 2.99 19.79
C LEU A 90 -18.83 3.21 19.52
N TRP A 91 -19.15 4.33 18.89
CA TRP A 91 -20.53 4.66 18.51
C TRP A 91 -21.09 3.69 17.48
N ASP A 92 -22.37 3.71 17.27
CA ASP A 92 -23.00 2.98 16.19
C ASP A 92 -22.62 3.62 14.85
N LEU A 93 -22.08 2.82 13.94
CA LEU A 93 -21.68 3.27 12.61
C LEU A 93 -22.89 3.47 11.67
N GLY A 94 -24.06 2.97 12.04
CA GLY A 94 -25.28 3.12 11.26
C GLY A 94 -25.12 2.70 9.80
N GLU A 95 -25.58 3.54 8.88
CA GLU A 95 -25.53 3.27 7.43
C GLU A 95 -24.09 3.19 6.90
N THR A 96 -23.12 3.77 7.59
CA THR A 96 -21.70 3.76 7.16
C THR A 96 -21.01 2.43 7.46
N GLU A 97 -21.59 1.55 8.29
CA GLU A 97 -20.98 0.29 8.70
C GLU A 97 -20.66 -0.61 7.50
N LYS A 98 -21.62 -0.73 6.57
CA LYS A 98 -21.39 -1.53 5.36
C LYS A 98 -20.20 -1.01 4.55
N THR A 99 -20.10 0.30 4.38
CA THR A 99 -19.03 0.96 3.65
C THR A 99 -17.68 0.75 4.33
N VAL A 100 -17.62 0.87 5.66
CA VAL A 100 -16.43 0.63 6.45
C VAL A 100 -15.99 -0.83 6.32
N LEU A 101 -16.90 -1.78 6.44
CA LEU A 101 -16.59 -3.22 6.31
C LEU A 101 -16.12 -3.59 4.89
N ASP A 102 -16.74 -3.03 3.86
CA ASP A 102 -16.37 -3.27 2.48
C ASP A 102 -14.95 -2.75 2.19
N TYR A 103 -14.60 -1.57 2.72
CA TYR A 103 -13.25 -1.02 2.64
C TYR A 103 -12.23 -1.90 3.37
N LEU A 104 -12.51 -2.28 4.62
CA LEU A 104 -11.60 -3.10 5.42
C LEU A 104 -11.40 -4.48 4.81
N ALA A 105 -12.46 -5.12 4.34
CA ALA A 105 -12.37 -6.41 3.67
C ALA A 105 -11.64 -6.35 2.32
N LYS A 106 -11.72 -5.23 1.61
CA LYS A 106 -11.02 -5.03 0.35
C LYS A 106 -9.51 -4.85 0.53
N HIS A 107 -9.10 -4.01 1.48
CA HIS A 107 -7.70 -3.59 1.61
C HIS A 107 -6.93 -4.33 2.72
N TYR A 108 -7.64 -4.87 3.69
CA TYR A 108 -7.06 -5.50 4.90
C TYR A 108 -7.63 -6.90 5.17
N ALA A 109 -7.96 -7.63 4.11
CA ALA A 109 -8.30 -9.05 4.19
C ALA A 109 -7.06 -9.92 4.42
N PRO A 110 -7.23 -11.15 4.96
CA PRO A 110 -6.16 -12.13 5.02
C PRO A 110 -5.62 -12.43 3.62
N ASN A 111 -4.31 -12.35 3.46
CA ASN A 111 -3.68 -12.75 2.22
C ASN A 111 -3.55 -14.28 2.21
N GLN A 112 -4.33 -14.97 1.39
CA GLN A 112 -4.33 -16.43 1.32
C GLN A 112 -2.95 -17.01 0.96
N THR A 113 -2.13 -16.25 0.22
CA THR A 113 -0.75 -16.66 -0.10
C THR A 113 0.21 -16.54 1.08
N ALA A 114 -0.10 -15.70 2.08
CA ALA A 114 0.75 -15.53 3.26
C ALA A 114 0.66 -16.71 4.24
N TYR A 115 -0.47 -17.42 4.28
CA TYR A 115 -0.62 -18.65 5.08
C TYR A 115 0.16 -19.83 4.47
N SER A 116 0.44 -19.78 3.17
CA SER A 116 1.18 -20.82 2.46
C SER A 116 2.70 -20.80 2.71
N ARG A 117 3.24 -19.76 3.36
CA ARG A 117 4.69 -19.66 3.60
C ARG A 117 5.21 -20.50 4.75
N ARG A 118 4.36 -21.03 5.59
CA ARG A 118 4.74 -22.07 6.53
C ARG A 118 4.43 -23.39 5.86
N GLU A 119 5.40 -23.91 5.11
CA GLU A 119 5.38 -25.30 4.76
C GLU A 119 5.14 -26.11 6.04
N ALA A 120 4.08 -26.91 6.03
CA ALA A 120 3.81 -27.77 7.19
C ALA A 120 5.09 -28.55 7.48
N LEU A 121 5.58 -28.48 8.69
CA LEU A 121 6.76 -29.22 9.15
C LEU A 121 6.44 -30.73 9.10
N ARG A 122 6.49 -31.31 7.91
CA ARG A 122 6.03 -32.69 7.67
C ARG A 122 6.95 -33.74 8.25
N ASN A 123 8.20 -33.42 8.56
CA ASN A 123 9.21 -34.41 8.99
C ASN A 123 10.04 -33.91 10.18
N VAL A 124 9.43 -33.16 11.11
CA VAL A 124 10.13 -32.76 12.33
C VAL A 124 10.16 -33.92 13.30
N LYS A 125 11.34 -34.43 13.55
CA LYS A 125 11.58 -35.38 14.65
C LYS A 125 11.66 -34.57 15.93
N TRP A 126 10.59 -34.61 16.73
CA TRP A 126 10.54 -33.97 18.05
C TRP A 126 11.45 -34.72 19.02
N TYR A 127 12.28 -33.98 19.73
CA TYR A 127 13.08 -34.56 20.80
C TYR A 127 12.17 -34.82 22.01
N PRO A 128 12.22 -36.00 22.65
CA PRO A 128 11.54 -36.22 23.91
C PRO A 128 12.12 -35.25 24.97
N LEU A 129 11.25 -34.56 25.69
CA LEU A 129 11.68 -33.79 26.85
C LEU A 129 12.03 -34.78 27.96
N GLU A 130 13.29 -34.78 28.35
CA GLU A 130 13.71 -35.50 29.55
C GLU A 130 13.04 -34.86 30.76
N LYS A 131 12.40 -35.68 31.59
CA LYS A 131 11.70 -35.24 32.83
C LYS A 131 12.71 -35.09 33.95
#